data_610e86d1c920a121c6b4509694bce1c0
#
_entry.id   610e86d1c920a121c6b4509694bce1c0
#
_cell.length_a   1.000
_cell.length_b   1.000
_cell.length_c   1.000
_cell.angle_alpha   90.00
_cell.angle_beta   90.00
_cell.angle_gamma   90.00
#
_symmetry.space_group_name_H-M   'P 1'
#
loop_
_entity.id
_entity.type
_entity.pdbx_description
1 polymer ?
#
loop_
_entity_poly.entity_id
_entity_poly.type
_entity_poly.pdbx_seq_one_letter_code
_entity_poly.pdbx_strand_id
1 'polypeptide(L)'
;SLESPFANQFMWRVDDAIRKYQPDMIYFDDHAGDSQVDLGIDMGLGKLTPQIIANFYNIADKRTEGRKEVVATFKGVGGRYNSFQRNPEMVGIVDRSLVKSTELYTEDDIMAFPFQTEVSLQEWHYQKGGSYRSAEEIITRLMQNVSRNGCLLLNVTQHGRGNIDDEARQICLDVGRWIDINQEAVYSARPFDVWGNNDVIYTRQGGHIYAVILHPSSDPIVLPALSSQSASVGKITKVELVENNRAVPFIQSAEGLTLQLGEPLRSEGIQDMKLAMGYKVVRISHDKAWFNDDDPGVRTFGWDRRCNTHEGDFNNDLSFSNQAGDTWTVTLEARKFSIIAPQGMGQGTMEVLVDGKHVGEVSFVKQREVKHQSVVFTSKKLRKGKHEIQLKNKNGMVAIDAIIIQ
;
A
#
# COMPACT_ATOMS: atom_id res chain seq x y z
N SER A 1 27.70 -26.54 -6.21
CA SER A 1 28.37 -25.96 -7.39
C SER A 1 27.29 -25.57 -8.38
N LEU A 2 27.34 -24.34 -8.85
CA LEU A 2 26.47 -23.87 -9.91
C LEU A 2 26.92 -24.52 -11.21
N GLU A 3 26.12 -25.45 -11.71
CA GLU A 3 26.52 -26.31 -12.86
C GLU A 3 26.43 -25.52 -14.18
N SER A 4 25.65 -24.43 -14.25
CA SER A 4 25.48 -23.63 -15.45
C SER A 4 26.44 -22.43 -15.53
N PRO A 5 27.30 -22.32 -16.58
CA PRO A 5 28.11 -21.10 -16.78
C PRO A 5 27.28 -19.84 -16.92
N PHE A 6 26.08 -19.93 -17.50
CA PHE A 6 25.13 -18.82 -17.62
C PHE A 6 24.65 -18.35 -16.24
N ALA A 7 24.22 -19.25 -15.38
CA ALA A 7 23.74 -18.92 -14.05
C ALA A 7 24.82 -18.22 -13.20
N ASN A 8 26.07 -18.71 -13.27
CA ASN A 8 27.21 -18.03 -12.62
C ASN A 8 27.44 -16.62 -13.15
N GLN A 9 27.42 -16.47 -14.49
CA GLN A 9 27.62 -15.17 -15.11
C GLN A 9 26.49 -14.19 -14.76
N PHE A 10 25.24 -14.67 -14.72
CA PHE A 10 24.07 -13.89 -14.30
C PHE A 10 24.26 -13.39 -12.86
N MET A 11 24.57 -14.26 -11.92
CA MET A 11 24.81 -13.90 -10.52
C MET A 11 25.91 -12.84 -10.39
N TRP A 12 27.05 -13.02 -11.07
CA TRP A 12 28.16 -12.07 -11.01
C TRP A 12 27.78 -10.69 -11.56
N ARG A 13 27.02 -10.63 -12.65
CA ARG A 13 26.54 -9.37 -13.22
C ARG A 13 25.60 -8.62 -12.27
N VAL A 14 24.69 -9.35 -11.64
CA VAL A 14 23.74 -8.76 -10.67
C VAL A 14 24.51 -8.28 -9.43
N ASP A 15 25.43 -9.09 -8.89
CA ASP A 15 26.26 -8.72 -7.74
C ASP A 15 27.13 -7.49 -8.03
N ASP A 16 27.76 -7.43 -9.22
CA ASP A 16 28.56 -6.29 -9.67
C ASP A 16 27.71 -5.01 -9.76
N ALA A 17 26.50 -5.10 -10.31
CA ALA A 17 25.57 -3.98 -10.40
C ALA A 17 25.13 -3.50 -9.00
N ILE A 18 24.78 -4.40 -8.10
CA ILE A 18 24.40 -4.08 -6.72
C ILE A 18 25.53 -3.38 -5.99
N ARG A 19 26.77 -3.87 -6.10
CA ARG A 19 27.93 -3.27 -5.43
C ARG A 19 28.34 -1.94 -5.99
N LYS A 20 28.32 -1.78 -7.32
CA LYS A 20 28.74 -0.55 -7.99
C LYS A 20 27.74 0.58 -7.86
N TYR A 21 26.48 0.28 -8.07
CA TYR A 21 25.45 1.31 -8.18
C TYR A 21 24.59 1.45 -6.94
N GLN A 22 24.62 0.46 -6.04
CA GLN A 22 23.87 0.45 -4.77
C GLN A 22 22.40 0.88 -4.96
N PRO A 23 21.65 0.23 -5.88
CA PRO A 23 20.29 0.61 -6.17
C PRO A 23 19.38 0.44 -4.94
N ASP A 24 18.32 1.25 -4.86
CA ASP A 24 17.30 1.10 -3.82
C ASP A 24 16.23 0.05 -4.22
N MET A 25 16.14 -0.24 -5.53
CA MET A 25 15.27 -1.29 -6.05
C MET A 25 16.00 -2.12 -7.12
N ILE A 26 15.84 -3.44 -7.05
CA ILE A 26 16.17 -4.34 -8.15
C ILE A 26 14.88 -4.99 -8.66
N TYR A 27 14.76 -5.07 -9.99
CA TYR A 27 13.60 -5.64 -10.66
C TYR A 27 14.03 -6.74 -11.60
N PHE A 28 13.36 -7.88 -11.53
CA PHE A 28 13.56 -8.99 -12.44
C PHE A 28 12.30 -9.21 -13.27
N ASP A 29 12.40 -8.86 -14.54
CA ASP A 29 11.42 -9.24 -15.55
C ASP A 29 11.62 -10.72 -15.89
N ASP A 30 10.55 -11.42 -16.20
CA ASP A 30 10.58 -12.86 -16.50
C ASP A 30 11.51 -13.66 -15.59
N HIS A 31 10.98 -13.99 -14.43
CA HIS A 31 11.44 -15.15 -13.65
C HIS A 31 12.95 -15.29 -13.46
N ALA A 32 13.52 -14.61 -12.51
CA ALA A 32 14.85 -14.99 -11.99
C ALA A 32 14.85 -16.38 -11.31
N GLY A 33 13.89 -17.21 -11.63
CA GLY A 33 13.71 -18.59 -11.22
C GLY A 33 13.14 -19.38 -12.38
N ASP A 34 12.87 -20.58 -12.30
CA ASP A 34 12.50 -21.62 -13.27
C ASP A 34 11.32 -21.31 -14.23
N SER A 35 11.27 -20.19 -14.90
CA SER A 35 10.12 -19.74 -15.71
C SER A 35 9.85 -20.56 -16.96
N GLN A 36 10.85 -21.28 -17.40
CA GLN A 36 10.77 -22.13 -18.58
C GLN A 36 10.55 -23.60 -18.22
N VAL A 37 10.17 -23.90 -16.98
CA VAL A 37 9.85 -25.28 -16.57
C VAL A 37 8.73 -25.89 -17.44
N ASP A 38 7.76 -25.08 -17.87
CA ASP A 38 6.71 -25.53 -18.78
C ASP A 38 7.22 -25.88 -20.18
N LEU A 39 8.42 -25.40 -20.55
CA LEU A 39 9.13 -25.74 -21.77
C LEU A 39 10.27 -26.75 -21.55
N GLY A 40 10.44 -27.26 -20.31
CA GLY A 40 11.49 -28.19 -19.94
C GLY A 40 12.90 -27.59 -19.90
N ILE A 41 13.01 -26.26 -19.83
CA ILE A 41 14.30 -25.56 -19.77
C ILE A 41 14.55 -25.11 -18.33
N ASP A 42 15.48 -25.76 -17.64
CA ASP A 42 16.02 -25.33 -16.36
C ASP A 42 17.28 -24.48 -16.60
N MET A 43 17.20 -23.18 -16.33
CA MET A 43 18.35 -22.28 -16.43
C MET A 43 19.19 -22.26 -15.15
N GLY A 44 18.80 -23.00 -14.12
CA GLY A 44 19.49 -23.08 -12.84
C GLY A 44 19.44 -21.81 -12.00
N LEU A 45 18.59 -20.85 -12.36
CA LEU A 45 18.49 -19.56 -11.65
C LEU A 45 17.72 -19.66 -10.34
N GLY A 46 16.79 -20.62 -10.21
CA GLY A 46 15.96 -20.77 -9.01
C GLY A 46 16.77 -21.01 -7.72
N LYS A 47 17.91 -21.68 -7.81
CA LYS A 47 18.84 -21.87 -6.68
C LYS A 47 19.66 -20.63 -6.34
N LEU A 48 19.82 -19.70 -7.29
CA LEU A 48 20.60 -18.46 -7.13
C LEU A 48 19.76 -17.33 -6.58
N THR A 49 18.48 -17.29 -6.88
CA THR A 49 17.58 -16.20 -6.51
C THR A 49 17.63 -15.89 -5.00
N PRO A 50 17.54 -16.85 -4.08
CA PRO A 50 17.68 -16.59 -2.64
C PRO A 50 19.03 -15.97 -2.27
N GLN A 51 20.12 -16.40 -2.92
CA GLN A 51 21.46 -15.87 -2.67
C GLN A 51 21.59 -14.42 -3.16
N ILE A 52 21.06 -14.12 -4.34
CA ILE A 52 21.03 -12.75 -4.90
C ILE A 52 20.23 -11.82 -3.97
N ILE A 53 19.05 -12.24 -3.55
CA ILE A 53 18.18 -11.47 -2.66
C ILE A 53 18.86 -11.23 -1.32
N ALA A 54 19.41 -12.29 -0.69
CA ALA A 54 20.12 -12.19 0.57
C ALA A 54 21.33 -11.25 0.46
N ASN A 55 22.10 -11.35 -0.63
CA ASN A 55 23.23 -10.47 -0.87
C ASN A 55 22.81 -9.01 -1.04
N PHE A 56 21.75 -8.75 -1.80
CA PHE A 56 21.19 -7.42 -1.98
C PHE A 56 20.78 -6.77 -0.64
N TYR A 57 19.97 -7.47 0.16
CA TYR A 57 19.55 -6.98 1.46
C TYR A 57 20.72 -6.83 2.45
N ASN A 58 21.69 -7.74 2.45
CA ASN A 58 22.86 -7.65 3.34
C ASN A 58 23.79 -6.48 2.97
N ILE A 59 23.93 -6.15 1.69
CA ILE A 59 24.70 -4.98 1.24
C ILE A 59 23.97 -3.70 1.65
N ALA A 60 22.64 -3.65 1.46
CA ALA A 60 21.82 -2.52 1.86
C ALA A 60 21.83 -2.30 3.37
N ASP A 61 21.71 -3.36 4.16
CA ASP A 61 21.75 -3.32 5.62
C ASP A 61 23.04 -2.66 6.15
N LYS A 62 24.18 -3.01 5.57
CA LYS A 62 25.48 -2.38 5.88
C LYS A 62 25.53 -0.90 5.50
N ARG A 63 24.93 -0.53 4.36
CA ARG A 63 24.90 0.86 3.86
C ARG A 63 23.99 1.74 4.72
N THR A 64 22.90 1.21 5.21
CA THR A 64 21.80 1.95 5.87
C THR A 64 21.80 1.76 7.39
N GLU A 65 22.86 1.25 7.98
CA GLU A 65 23.02 1.05 9.43
C GLU A 65 21.85 0.24 10.05
N GLY A 66 21.46 -0.85 9.39
CA GLY A 66 20.38 -1.72 9.83
C GLY A 66 18.99 -1.32 9.34
N ARG A 67 18.87 -0.24 8.55
CA ARG A 67 17.61 0.11 7.90
C ARG A 67 17.52 -0.57 6.54
N LYS A 68 16.61 -1.50 6.37
CA LYS A 68 16.38 -2.21 5.11
C LYS A 68 15.48 -1.39 4.19
N GLU A 69 15.98 -0.28 3.66
CA GLU A 69 15.25 0.65 2.79
C GLU A 69 15.43 0.31 1.31
N VAL A 70 15.43 -0.98 0.96
CA VAL A 70 15.57 -1.45 -0.42
C VAL A 70 14.54 -2.52 -0.73
N VAL A 71 14.21 -2.67 -2.01
CA VAL A 71 13.14 -3.56 -2.49
C VAL A 71 13.63 -4.43 -3.64
N ALA A 72 13.38 -5.73 -3.56
CA ALA A 72 13.49 -6.65 -4.69
C ALA A 72 12.09 -6.95 -5.26
N THR A 73 11.90 -6.70 -6.55
CA THR A 73 10.63 -6.90 -7.25
C THR A 73 10.77 -7.97 -8.31
N PHE A 74 9.80 -8.86 -8.37
CA PHE A 74 9.78 -9.98 -9.30
C PHE A 74 8.44 -10.09 -10.01
N LYS A 75 8.48 -10.25 -11.32
CA LYS A 75 7.33 -10.57 -12.15
C LYS A 75 6.96 -12.05 -11.99
N GLY A 76 5.67 -12.36 -12.03
CA GLY A 76 5.18 -13.75 -11.98
C GLY A 76 5.05 -14.37 -10.59
N VAL A 77 5.30 -13.62 -9.51
CA VAL A 77 5.00 -14.05 -8.14
C VAL A 77 3.48 -13.99 -7.91
N GLY A 78 2.84 -15.14 -7.73
CA GLY A 78 1.39 -15.20 -7.42
C GLY A 78 0.42 -15.13 -8.61
N GLY A 79 0.89 -15.19 -9.87
CA GLY A 79 0.06 -15.15 -11.08
C GLY A 79 0.04 -16.49 -11.86
N ARG A 80 -0.49 -16.44 -13.09
CA ARG A 80 -0.57 -17.59 -14.02
C ARG A 80 0.77 -18.30 -14.27
N TYR A 81 1.89 -17.63 -14.00
CA TYR A 81 3.27 -18.07 -14.23
C TYR A 81 4.00 -18.33 -12.92
N ASN A 82 3.34 -18.90 -11.93
CA ASN A 82 3.85 -19.06 -10.58
C ASN A 82 4.85 -20.21 -10.43
N SER A 83 6.06 -20.02 -10.93
CA SER A 83 7.16 -20.99 -10.76
C SER A 83 7.62 -21.10 -9.29
N PHE A 84 7.49 -20.03 -8.50
CA PHE A 84 7.86 -20.04 -7.08
C PHE A 84 6.88 -20.82 -6.20
N GLN A 85 5.57 -20.82 -6.50
CA GLN A 85 4.59 -21.61 -5.74
C GLN A 85 4.77 -23.13 -5.90
N ARG A 86 5.46 -23.58 -6.94
CA ARG A 86 5.78 -24.99 -7.14
C ARG A 86 6.96 -25.47 -6.29
N ASN A 87 7.75 -24.55 -5.73
CA ASN A 87 8.82 -24.86 -4.81
C ASN A 87 8.45 -24.46 -3.37
N PRO A 88 8.07 -25.42 -2.49
CA PRO A 88 7.66 -25.14 -1.11
C PRO A 88 8.71 -24.38 -0.28
N GLU A 89 10.00 -24.56 -0.60
CA GLU A 89 11.10 -23.87 0.09
C GLU A 89 11.15 -22.38 -0.27
N MET A 90 10.62 -22.00 -1.42
CA MET A 90 10.61 -20.61 -1.89
C MET A 90 9.38 -19.80 -1.45
N VAL A 91 8.24 -20.47 -1.20
CA VAL A 91 6.97 -19.80 -0.87
C VAL A 91 7.12 -18.83 0.32
N GLY A 92 7.74 -19.29 1.41
CA GLY A 92 7.93 -18.45 2.59
C GLY A 92 8.97 -17.32 2.42
N ILE A 93 9.92 -17.46 1.47
CA ILE A 93 10.92 -16.44 1.15
C ILE A 93 10.27 -15.35 0.27
N VAL A 94 9.46 -15.76 -0.70
CA VAL A 94 8.80 -14.88 -1.65
C VAL A 94 7.85 -13.91 -0.92
N ASP A 95 6.99 -14.43 -0.04
CA ASP A 95 5.96 -13.64 0.63
C ASP A 95 6.52 -12.54 1.56
N ARG A 96 7.77 -12.68 2.02
CA ARG A 96 8.38 -11.76 3.01
C ARG A 96 9.54 -10.94 2.47
N SER A 97 10.08 -11.31 1.32
CA SER A 97 11.33 -10.72 0.80
C SER A 97 11.18 -10.08 -0.57
N LEU A 98 10.06 -10.29 -1.24
CA LEU A 98 9.84 -9.84 -2.60
C LEU A 98 8.55 -9.07 -2.74
N VAL A 99 8.58 -8.01 -3.56
CA VAL A 99 7.37 -7.34 -4.03
C VAL A 99 6.90 -8.02 -5.32
N LYS A 100 5.67 -8.50 -5.29
CA LYS A 100 5.00 -9.07 -6.46
C LYS A 100 4.83 -8.02 -7.54
N SER A 101 5.17 -8.34 -8.78
CA SER A 101 4.84 -7.52 -9.95
C SER A 101 3.88 -8.25 -10.89
N THR A 102 2.87 -7.53 -11.39
CA THR A 102 1.89 -8.02 -12.35
C THR A 102 1.90 -7.14 -13.61
N GLU A 103 1.53 -7.69 -14.75
CA GLU A 103 1.51 -6.97 -16.02
C GLU A 103 0.08 -6.70 -16.47
N LEU A 104 -0.22 -5.44 -16.81
CA LEU A 104 -1.46 -4.95 -17.40
C LEU A 104 -2.73 -4.99 -16.55
N TYR A 105 -2.78 -5.73 -15.45
CA TYR A 105 -3.96 -5.82 -14.60
C TYR A 105 -3.61 -5.69 -13.12
N THR A 106 -4.55 -5.15 -12.38
CA THR A 106 -4.50 -4.95 -10.94
C THR A 106 -5.07 -6.17 -10.22
N GLU A 107 -4.71 -6.36 -8.97
CA GLU A 107 -5.34 -7.34 -8.09
C GLU A 107 -6.84 -7.09 -7.94
N ASP A 108 -7.61 -8.14 -7.70
CA ASP A 108 -9.08 -8.04 -7.58
C ASP A 108 -9.50 -7.35 -6.28
N ASP A 109 -8.69 -7.50 -5.21
CA ASP A 109 -9.00 -7.00 -3.88
C ASP A 109 -7.77 -6.39 -3.18
N ILE A 110 -7.97 -5.83 -1.98
CA ILE A 110 -6.90 -5.25 -1.17
C ILE A 110 -5.91 -6.33 -0.76
N MET A 111 -4.63 -6.06 -1.00
CA MET A 111 -3.54 -6.98 -0.71
C MET A 111 -2.92 -6.69 0.66
N ALA A 112 -2.60 -7.74 1.41
CA ALA A 112 -1.93 -7.63 2.71
C ALA A 112 -0.51 -7.03 2.59
N PHE A 113 0.17 -7.30 1.48
CA PHE A 113 1.51 -6.79 1.19
C PHE A 113 1.51 -5.96 -0.08
N PRO A 114 2.40 -4.94 -0.16
CA PRO A 114 2.52 -4.12 -1.36
C PRO A 114 2.81 -4.95 -2.61
N PHE A 115 2.25 -4.53 -3.74
CA PHE A 115 2.52 -5.11 -5.05
C PHE A 115 2.75 -4.00 -6.08
N GLN A 116 3.25 -4.36 -7.25
CA GLN A 116 3.44 -3.46 -8.38
C GLN A 116 2.65 -3.97 -9.59
N THR A 117 2.01 -3.05 -10.31
CA THR A 117 1.46 -3.33 -11.64
C THR A 117 2.23 -2.56 -12.68
N GLU A 118 2.55 -3.22 -13.78
CA GLU A 118 3.25 -2.63 -14.92
C GLU A 118 2.27 -2.33 -16.04
N VAL A 119 2.37 -1.13 -16.56
CA VAL A 119 1.54 -0.66 -17.67
C VAL A 119 2.41 0.17 -18.62
N SER A 120 2.19 0.06 -19.91
CA SER A 120 2.82 0.93 -20.91
C SER A 120 1.86 1.99 -21.42
N LEU A 121 2.37 3.18 -21.74
CA LEU A 121 1.57 4.23 -22.40
C LEU A 121 1.06 3.82 -23.77
N GLN A 122 1.83 2.99 -24.49
CA GLN A 122 1.49 2.45 -25.80
C GLN A 122 1.63 0.93 -25.77
N GLU A 123 2.42 0.35 -26.60
CA GLU A 123 2.95 -1.02 -26.48
C GLU A 123 4.24 -1.00 -25.65
N TRP A 124 4.83 -2.16 -25.35
CA TRP A 124 6.09 -2.21 -24.58
C TRP A 124 7.27 -1.53 -25.29
N HIS A 125 7.21 -1.49 -26.62
CA HIS A 125 8.18 -0.80 -27.46
C HIS A 125 7.49 0.27 -28.29
N TYR A 126 8.24 1.32 -28.65
CA TYR A 126 7.73 2.38 -29.51
C TYR A 126 7.23 1.84 -30.86
N GLN A 127 6.02 2.21 -31.21
CA GLN A 127 5.40 1.94 -32.53
C GLN A 127 4.99 3.26 -33.19
N LYS A 128 5.57 3.54 -34.33
CA LYS A 128 5.21 4.74 -35.10
C LYS A 128 3.74 4.70 -35.51
N GLY A 129 2.97 5.71 -35.09
CA GLY A 129 1.53 5.80 -35.38
C GLY A 129 0.68 4.85 -34.49
N GLY A 130 1.22 4.24 -33.49
CA GLY A 130 0.46 3.52 -32.45
C GLY A 130 -0.33 4.46 -31.55
N SER A 131 -1.43 4.00 -30.98
CA SER A 131 -2.27 4.78 -30.07
C SER A 131 -1.72 4.76 -28.65
N TYR A 132 -1.86 5.89 -27.97
CA TYR A 132 -1.52 6.04 -26.54
C TYR A 132 -2.76 5.85 -25.65
N ARG A 133 -2.55 5.34 -24.45
CA ARG A 133 -3.55 5.39 -23.36
C ARG A 133 -3.73 6.83 -22.91
N SER A 134 -4.96 7.19 -22.56
CA SER A 134 -5.23 8.55 -22.08
C SER A 134 -4.69 8.77 -20.65
N ALA A 135 -4.55 10.03 -20.24
CA ALA A 135 -4.17 10.38 -18.89
C ALA A 135 -5.19 9.87 -17.86
N GLU A 136 -6.51 9.90 -18.21
CA GLU A 136 -7.58 9.35 -17.38
C GLU A 136 -7.40 7.85 -17.15
N GLU A 137 -7.06 7.09 -18.21
CA GLU A 137 -6.82 5.65 -18.07
C GLU A 137 -5.64 5.37 -17.14
N ILE A 138 -4.54 6.12 -17.27
CA ILE A 138 -3.36 5.96 -16.41
C ILE A 138 -3.68 6.31 -14.95
N ILE A 139 -4.40 7.40 -14.70
CA ILE A 139 -4.81 7.80 -13.35
C ILE A 139 -5.76 6.78 -12.73
N THR A 140 -6.73 6.29 -13.51
CA THR A 140 -7.63 5.24 -13.03
C THR A 140 -6.85 4.01 -12.60
N ARG A 141 -5.89 3.54 -13.42
CA ARG A 141 -5.02 2.41 -13.08
C ARG A 141 -4.15 2.68 -11.85
N LEU A 142 -3.58 3.88 -11.75
CA LEU A 142 -2.84 4.29 -10.56
C LEU A 142 -3.70 4.17 -9.30
N MET A 143 -4.89 4.77 -9.32
CA MET A 143 -5.78 4.76 -8.17
C MET A 143 -6.33 3.38 -7.83
N GLN A 144 -6.61 2.56 -8.83
CA GLN A 144 -6.98 1.15 -8.65
C GLN A 144 -5.88 0.36 -7.95
N ASN A 145 -4.61 0.63 -8.24
CA ASN A 145 -3.49 -0.03 -7.56
C ASN A 145 -3.31 0.51 -6.13
N VAL A 146 -3.25 1.84 -5.96
CA VAL A 146 -3.05 2.47 -4.66
C VAL A 146 -4.13 2.05 -3.65
N SER A 147 -5.39 2.00 -4.09
CA SER A 147 -6.51 1.57 -3.25
C SER A 147 -6.46 0.10 -2.82
N ARG A 148 -5.63 -0.70 -3.46
CA ARG A 148 -5.43 -2.13 -3.16
C ARG A 148 -4.07 -2.46 -2.54
N ASN A 149 -3.36 -1.44 -2.05
CA ASN A 149 -2.00 -1.53 -1.50
C ASN A 149 -0.90 -1.72 -2.57
N GLY A 150 -1.15 -1.30 -3.80
CA GLY A 150 -0.21 -1.43 -4.90
C GLY A 150 0.38 -0.10 -5.37
N CYS A 151 1.37 -0.20 -6.25
CA CYS A 151 1.94 0.92 -7.00
C CYS A 151 1.90 0.64 -8.51
N LEU A 152 2.05 1.68 -9.31
CA LEU A 152 2.05 1.61 -10.76
C LEU A 152 3.46 1.89 -11.31
N LEU A 153 4.01 0.96 -12.09
CA LEU A 153 5.18 1.18 -12.93
C LEU A 153 4.69 1.54 -14.35
N LEU A 154 4.88 2.79 -14.75
CA LEU A 154 4.48 3.27 -16.05
C LEU A 154 5.66 3.23 -17.03
N ASN A 155 5.59 2.37 -18.03
CA ASN A 155 6.54 2.36 -19.14
C ASN A 155 6.19 3.47 -20.15
N VAL A 156 7.10 4.41 -20.32
CA VAL A 156 7.00 5.48 -21.33
C VAL A 156 7.88 5.12 -22.52
N THR A 157 7.28 4.73 -23.63
CA THR A 157 8.00 4.23 -24.80
C THR A 157 8.83 5.33 -25.47
N GLN A 158 10.06 4.99 -25.82
CA GLN A 158 11.04 5.90 -26.38
C GLN A 158 11.41 5.52 -27.81
N HIS A 159 11.71 6.53 -28.64
CA HIS A 159 12.35 6.32 -29.92
C HIS A 159 13.77 5.73 -29.76
N GLY A 160 14.28 5.08 -30.78
CA GLY A 160 15.64 4.51 -30.76
C GLY A 160 16.77 5.53 -30.46
N ARG A 161 16.52 6.82 -30.60
CA ARG A 161 17.43 7.92 -30.22
C ARG A 161 17.21 8.46 -28.80
N GLY A 162 16.28 7.89 -28.02
CA GLY A 162 16.10 8.20 -26.60
C GLY A 162 15.12 9.34 -26.27
N ASN A 163 14.47 9.96 -27.25
CA ASN A 163 13.41 10.93 -27.00
C ASN A 163 12.01 10.26 -27.03
N ILE A 164 11.02 10.94 -26.50
CA ILE A 164 9.60 10.54 -26.51
C ILE A 164 8.80 11.46 -27.41
N ASP A 165 7.63 11.01 -27.88
CA ASP A 165 6.69 11.83 -28.65
C ASP A 165 6.10 12.96 -27.81
N ASP A 166 5.68 14.03 -28.47
CA ASP A 166 5.00 15.15 -27.81
C ASP A 166 3.68 14.72 -27.17
N GLU A 167 2.95 13.78 -27.78
CA GLU A 167 1.73 13.20 -27.22
C GLU A 167 2.02 12.43 -25.92
N ALA A 168 3.01 11.54 -25.90
CA ALA A 168 3.43 10.82 -24.70
C ALA A 168 3.89 11.78 -23.60
N ARG A 169 4.65 12.82 -23.99
CA ARG A 169 5.07 13.88 -23.07
C ARG A 169 3.90 14.62 -22.47
N GLN A 170 2.89 14.98 -23.27
CA GLN A 170 1.69 15.69 -22.81
C GLN A 170 0.90 14.82 -21.82
N ILE A 171 0.69 13.53 -22.10
CA ILE A 171 0.02 12.60 -21.20
C ILE A 171 0.75 12.52 -19.85
N CYS A 172 2.08 12.38 -19.86
CA CYS A 172 2.86 12.36 -18.62
C CYS A 172 2.71 13.67 -17.82
N LEU A 173 2.68 14.83 -18.50
CA LEU A 173 2.47 16.11 -17.84
C LEU A 173 1.06 16.23 -17.24
N ASP A 174 0.04 15.72 -17.92
CA ASP A 174 -1.34 15.76 -17.44
C ASP A 174 -1.53 14.84 -16.24
N VAL A 175 -0.96 13.63 -16.24
CA VAL A 175 -0.91 12.73 -15.10
C VAL A 175 -0.17 13.39 -13.92
N GLY A 176 1.00 14.00 -14.18
CA GLY A 176 1.79 14.69 -13.18
C GLY A 176 1.02 15.83 -12.50
N ARG A 177 0.37 16.69 -13.27
CA ARG A 177 -0.47 17.79 -12.74
C ARG A 177 -1.63 17.29 -11.88
N TRP A 178 -2.29 16.20 -12.30
CA TRP A 178 -3.36 15.61 -11.50
C TRP A 178 -2.83 15.08 -10.17
N ILE A 179 -1.67 14.41 -10.18
CA ILE A 179 -1.01 13.91 -8.97
C ILE A 179 -0.61 15.08 -8.06
N ASP A 180 -0.03 16.15 -8.60
CA ASP A 180 0.37 17.33 -7.82
C ASP A 180 -0.81 17.96 -7.05
N ILE A 181 -1.99 18.01 -7.67
CA ILE A 181 -3.21 18.51 -7.03
C ILE A 181 -3.74 17.53 -5.98
N ASN A 182 -3.70 16.23 -6.27
CA ASN A 182 -4.34 15.20 -5.47
C ASN A 182 -3.35 14.31 -4.70
N GLN A 183 -2.14 14.82 -4.44
CA GLN A 183 -1.04 14.04 -3.85
C GLN A 183 -1.40 13.37 -2.53
N GLU A 184 -2.28 13.96 -1.72
CA GLU A 184 -2.76 13.42 -0.45
C GLU A 184 -3.50 12.07 -0.63
N ALA A 185 -4.19 11.88 -1.75
CA ALA A 185 -4.91 10.65 -2.05
C ALA A 185 -4.00 9.56 -2.66
N VAL A 186 -2.76 9.90 -3.04
CA VAL A 186 -1.82 9.06 -3.78
C VAL A 186 -0.59 8.69 -2.95
N TYR A 187 0.21 9.70 -2.56
CA TYR A 187 1.48 9.46 -1.88
C TYR A 187 1.27 9.15 -0.41
N SER A 188 1.93 8.09 0.06
CA SER A 188 1.77 7.57 1.42
C SER A 188 0.33 7.19 1.79
N ALA A 189 -0.56 7.11 0.81
CA ALA A 189 -1.92 6.62 1.02
C ALA A 189 -1.92 5.11 1.30
N ARG A 190 -2.95 4.66 1.99
CA ARG A 190 -3.21 3.26 2.31
C ARG A 190 -4.62 2.90 1.83
N PRO A 191 -4.90 1.62 1.60
CA PRO A 191 -6.27 1.18 1.36
C PRO A 191 -7.21 1.63 2.46
N PHE A 192 -8.47 1.87 2.09
CA PHE A 192 -9.58 2.01 3.02
C PHE A 192 -10.27 0.64 3.19
N ASP A 193 -11.31 0.50 4.04
CA ASP A 193 -12.08 -0.73 4.28
C ASP A 193 -12.47 -1.49 3.00
N VAL A 194 -12.70 -0.75 1.95
CA VAL A 194 -12.99 -1.25 0.61
C VAL A 194 -12.22 -0.40 -0.41
N TRP A 195 -11.72 -1.04 -1.46
CA TRP A 195 -10.99 -0.30 -2.50
C TRP A 195 -11.90 0.62 -3.34
N GLY A 196 -13.20 0.31 -3.42
CA GLY A 196 -14.17 1.05 -4.23
C GLY A 196 -14.90 0.19 -5.27
N ASN A 197 -15.21 0.83 -6.38
CA ASN A 197 -15.83 0.22 -7.57
C ASN A 197 -15.42 1.00 -8.83
N ASN A 198 -16.14 0.80 -9.94
CA ASN A 198 -15.86 1.49 -11.20
C ASN A 198 -16.24 2.98 -11.21
N ASP A 199 -16.95 3.48 -10.20
CA ASP A 199 -17.40 4.87 -10.11
C ASP A 199 -16.61 5.67 -9.06
N VAL A 200 -16.21 5.00 -7.97
CA VAL A 200 -15.52 5.64 -6.84
C VAL A 200 -14.43 4.73 -6.30
N ILE A 201 -13.24 5.29 -6.10
CA ILE A 201 -12.08 4.60 -5.52
C ILE A 201 -11.72 5.27 -4.19
N TYR A 202 -11.45 4.47 -3.16
CA TYR A 202 -11.14 4.97 -1.83
C TYR A 202 -9.69 4.75 -1.45
N THR A 203 -9.11 5.74 -0.78
CA THR A 203 -7.85 5.63 -0.05
C THR A 203 -7.96 6.35 1.29
N ARG A 204 -6.98 6.19 2.17
CA ARG A 204 -6.90 6.94 3.43
C ARG A 204 -5.47 7.43 3.69
N GLN A 205 -5.36 8.57 4.34
CA GLN A 205 -4.09 9.13 4.81
C GLN A 205 -4.32 10.15 5.93
N GLY A 206 -3.46 10.14 6.94
CA GLY A 206 -3.42 11.18 7.98
C GLY A 206 -4.72 11.37 8.75
N GLY A 207 -5.53 10.32 8.93
CA GLY A 207 -6.84 10.36 9.58
C GLY A 207 -7.97 10.90 8.68
N HIS A 208 -7.74 10.99 7.38
CA HIS A 208 -8.74 11.34 6.37
C HIS A 208 -9.00 10.18 5.42
N ILE A 209 -10.23 10.10 4.94
CA ILE A 209 -10.62 9.23 3.83
C ILE A 209 -10.68 10.09 2.57
N TYR A 210 -10.18 9.56 1.47
CA TYR A 210 -10.24 10.18 0.15
C TYR A 210 -11.13 9.34 -0.75
N ALA A 211 -12.07 9.99 -1.43
CA ALA A 211 -12.88 9.35 -2.46
C ALA A 211 -12.58 10.01 -3.81
N VAL A 212 -12.03 9.22 -4.74
CA VAL A 212 -11.79 9.60 -6.13
C VAL A 212 -13.04 9.21 -6.92
N ILE A 213 -13.82 10.20 -7.32
CA ILE A 213 -15.07 10.05 -8.06
C ILE A 213 -14.75 10.13 -9.54
N LEU A 214 -14.88 8.99 -10.24
CA LEU A 214 -14.51 8.86 -11.65
C LEU A 214 -15.56 9.44 -12.60
N HIS A 215 -16.83 9.43 -12.20
CA HIS A 215 -17.94 9.94 -12.99
C HIS A 215 -18.76 10.94 -12.16
N PRO A 216 -18.22 12.15 -11.88
CA PRO A 216 -18.94 13.14 -11.12
C PRO A 216 -20.13 13.67 -11.93
N SER A 217 -21.26 13.88 -11.25
CA SER A 217 -22.48 14.47 -11.83
C SER A 217 -22.98 15.64 -10.98
N SER A 218 -23.92 16.42 -11.52
CA SER A 218 -24.64 17.44 -10.77
C SER A 218 -25.62 16.85 -9.77
N ASP A 219 -26.04 15.60 -9.99
CA ASP A 219 -26.92 14.87 -9.08
C ASP A 219 -26.19 14.43 -7.82
N PRO A 220 -26.89 14.27 -6.69
CA PRO A 220 -26.28 13.79 -5.46
C PRO A 220 -25.63 12.40 -5.67
N ILE A 221 -24.39 12.27 -5.19
CA ILE A 221 -23.62 11.02 -5.25
C ILE A 221 -23.67 10.34 -3.90
N VAL A 222 -24.06 9.08 -3.85
CA VAL A 222 -24.08 8.30 -2.63
C VAL A 222 -22.85 7.40 -2.55
N LEU A 223 -22.14 7.46 -1.42
CA LEU A 223 -20.96 6.66 -1.09
C LEU A 223 -21.34 5.65 0.01
N PRO A 224 -21.78 4.44 -0.32
CA PRO A 224 -22.33 3.48 0.66
C PRO A 224 -21.30 3.03 1.72
N ALA A 225 -20.02 2.93 1.35
CA ALA A 225 -18.93 2.57 2.26
C ALA A 225 -18.78 3.52 3.45
N LEU A 226 -19.33 4.75 3.36
CA LEU A 226 -19.21 5.80 4.37
C LEU A 226 -20.51 6.01 5.15
N SER A 227 -21.25 4.92 5.40
CA SER A 227 -22.50 4.97 6.15
C SER A 227 -22.27 5.32 7.62
N SER A 228 -23.29 5.86 8.28
CA SER A 228 -23.28 6.14 9.73
C SER A 228 -23.18 4.87 10.60
N GLN A 229 -23.35 3.71 10.01
CA GLN A 229 -23.24 2.41 10.67
C GLN A 229 -21.83 1.79 10.53
N SER A 230 -20.96 2.37 9.69
CA SER A 230 -19.58 1.88 9.53
C SER A 230 -18.80 2.09 10.82
N ALA A 231 -18.24 1.00 11.33
CA ALA A 231 -17.40 1.02 12.54
C ALA A 231 -16.12 1.85 12.33
N SER A 232 -15.55 1.81 11.14
CA SER A 232 -14.28 2.47 10.80
C SER A 232 -14.41 3.97 10.55
N VAL A 233 -15.59 4.44 10.09
CA VAL A 233 -15.78 5.83 9.68
C VAL A 233 -16.20 6.75 10.83
N GLY A 234 -17.14 6.32 11.68
CA GLY A 234 -17.72 7.19 12.70
C GLY A 234 -18.56 8.32 12.11
N LYS A 235 -18.62 9.46 12.81
CA LYS A 235 -19.35 10.65 12.35
C LYS A 235 -18.46 11.48 11.43
N ILE A 236 -18.93 11.73 10.21
CA ILE A 236 -18.25 12.63 9.28
C ILE A 236 -18.47 14.06 9.75
N THR A 237 -17.38 14.82 9.83
CA THR A 237 -17.36 16.18 10.36
C THR A 237 -17.16 17.23 9.27
N LYS A 238 -16.49 16.85 8.17
CA LYS A 238 -16.17 17.78 7.06
C LYS A 238 -15.96 17.01 5.77
N VAL A 239 -16.35 17.60 4.65
CA VAL A 239 -16.02 17.12 3.29
C VAL A 239 -15.57 18.31 2.46
N GLU A 240 -14.44 18.15 1.76
CA GLU A 240 -13.84 19.22 0.93
C GLU A 240 -13.34 18.63 -0.39
N LEU A 241 -13.43 19.41 -1.47
CA LEU A 241 -12.68 19.10 -2.70
C LEU A 241 -11.18 19.30 -2.45
N VAL A 242 -10.36 18.34 -2.81
CA VAL A 242 -8.90 18.42 -2.64
C VAL A 242 -8.30 19.56 -3.48
N GLU A 243 -8.80 19.72 -4.70
CA GLU A 243 -8.27 20.69 -5.68
C GLU A 243 -8.26 22.16 -5.21
N ASN A 244 -9.17 22.55 -4.30
CA ASN A 244 -9.32 23.96 -3.90
C ASN A 244 -9.81 24.14 -2.46
N ASN A 245 -9.92 23.07 -1.68
CA ASN A 245 -10.45 23.05 -0.31
C ASN A 245 -11.90 23.58 -0.17
N ARG A 246 -12.67 23.62 -1.26
CA ARG A 246 -14.08 24.01 -1.22
C ARG A 246 -14.89 23.00 -0.45
N ALA A 247 -15.65 23.46 0.54
CA ALA A 247 -16.57 22.62 1.29
C ALA A 247 -17.63 22.01 0.37
N VAL A 248 -17.89 20.73 0.54
CA VAL A 248 -18.93 19.96 -0.16
C VAL A 248 -20.07 19.70 0.80
N PRO A 249 -21.30 20.15 0.50
CA PRO A 249 -22.48 19.79 1.28
C PRO A 249 -22.68 18.26 1.28
N PHE A 250 -22.99 17.71 2.46
CA PHE A 250 -23.16 16.28 2.62
C PHE A 250 -24.23 15.90 3.65
N ILE A 251 -24.75 14.68 3.52
CA ILE A 251 -25.64 14.05 4.52
C ILE A 251 -25.11 12.63 4.74
N GLN A 252 -24.80 12.29 5.99
CA GLN A 252 -24.43 10.92 6.37
C GLN A 252 -25.67 10.20 6.93
N SER A 253 -25.98 9.04 6.36
CA SER A 253 -27.11 8.21 6.76
C SER A 253 -26.71 6.73 6.91
N ALA A 254 -27.66 5.85 7.19
CA ALA A 254 -27.44 4.42 7.21
C ALA A 254 -27.11 3.83 5.82
N GLU A 255 -27.55 4.48 4.76
CA GLU A 255 -27.33 4.09 3.36
C GLU A 255 -25.96 4.54 2.85
N GLY A 256 -25.31 5.51 3.49
CA GLY A 256 -24.03 6.04 3.08
C GLY A 256 -23.87 7.54 3.31
N LEU A 257 -22.81 8.10 2.71
CA LEU A 257 -22.56 9.52 2.62
C LEU A 257 -23.06 10.08 1.28
N THR A 258 -24.06 10.91 1.32
CA THR A 258 -24.57 11.63 0.14
C THR A 258 -23.83 12.95 -0.02
N LEU A 259 -23.23 13.18 -1.19
CA LEU A 259 -22.49 14.38 -1.54
C LEU A 259 -23.22 15.21 -2.58
N GLN A 260 -23.19 16.53 -2.44
CA GLN A 260 -23.66 17.47 -3.45
C GLN A 260 -22.45 18.24 -4.03
N LEU A 261 -21.88 17.75 -5.14
CA LEU A 261 -20.67 18.35 -5.73
C LEU A 261 -20.98 19.71 -6.39
N GLY A 262 -22.21 19.92 -6.86
CA GLY A 262 -22.64 21.10 -7.65
C GLY A 262 -22.18 21.00 -9.10
N GLU A 263 -22.50 22.03 -9.88
CA GLU A 263 -22.04 22.11 -11.27
C GLU A 263 -20.51 22.03 -11.33
N PRO A 264 -19.96 21.29 -12.31
CA PRO A 264 -18.53 21.32 -12.57
C PRO A 264 -18.12 22.77 -12.79
N LEU A 265 -17.22 23.29 -11.93
CA LEU A 265 -16.65 24.61 -12.14
C LEU A 265 -15.98 24.60 -13.52
N ARG A 266 -16.55 25.28 -14.48
CA ARG A 266 -15.80 25.72 -15.67
C ARG A 266 -14.70 26.60 -15.09
N SER A 267 -13.45 26.20 -15.29
CA SER A 267 -12.29 26.96 -14.86
C SER A 267 -12.26 28.28 -15.65
N GLU A 268 -12.92 29.32 -15.10
CA GLU A 268 -12.75 30.68 -15.61
C GLU A 268 -11.29 31.08 -15.31
N GLY A 269 -10.47 31.11 -16.35
CA GLY A 269 -9.14 31.69 -16.31
C GLY A 269 -7.95 30.79 -16.61
N ILE A 270 -8.12 29.48 -16.85
CA ILE A 270 -7.02 28.62 -17.32
C ILE A 270 -7.40 28.10 -18.71
N GLN A 271 -7.20 28.95 -19.72
CA GLN A 271 -7.56 28.68 -21.12
C GLN A 271 -6.74 27.56 -21.79
N ASP A 272 -5.69 27.03 -21.13
CA ASP A 272 -4.80 25.99 -21.65
C ASP A 272 -4.94 24.62 -20.94
N MET A 273 -5.89 24.47 -20.03
CA MET A 273 -6.09 23.18 -19.40
C MET A 273 -7.29 22.45 -20.01
N LYS A 274 -7.03 21.57 -20.98
CA LYS A 274 -7.81 20.35 -21.23
C LYS A 274 -7.77 19.41 -20.01
N LEU A 275 -7.55 19.94 -18.82
CA LEU A 275 -7.60 19.24 -17.53
C LEU A 275 -9.03 19.22 -16.98
N ALA A 276 -10.00 19.10 -17.86
CA ALA A 276 -11.26 18.52 -17.48
C ALA A 276 -11.12 16.98 -17.55
N MET A 277 -10.13 16.42 -16.83
CA MET A 277 -10.31 15.08 -16.33
C MET A 277 -11.47 15.19 -15.37
N GLY A 278 -12.59 14.57 -15.74
CA GLY A 278 -13.86 14.71 -15.03
C GLY A 278 -13.82 14.22 -13.59
N TYR A 279 -12.68 13.70 -13.12
CA TYR A 279 -12.51 13.14 -11.79
C TYR A 279 -12.51 14.23 -10.72
N LYS A 280 -13.23 13.97 -9.63
CA LYS A 280 -13.23 14.80 -8.43
C LYS A 280 -12.69 14.00 -7.26
N VAL A 281 -11.78 14.60 -6.51
CA VAL A 281 -11.26 14.00 -5.29
C VAL A 281 -11.79 14.79 -4.10
N VAL A 282 -12.45 14.09 -3.18
CA VAL A 282 -12.93 14.68 -1.93
C VAL A 282 -12.13 14.13 -0.76
N ARG A 283 -11.73 15.04 0.14
CA ARG A 283 -11.16 14.73 1.45
C ARG A 283 -12.28 14.72 2.47
N ILE A 284 -12.40 13.63 3.21
CA ILE A 284 -13.46 13.35 4.16
C ILE A 284 -12.85 13.23 5.54
N SER A 285 -13.20 14.16 6.44
CA SER A 285 -12.78 14.16 7.84
C SER A 285 -13.88 13.56 8.72
N HIS A 286 -13.47 12.78 9.70
CA HIS A 286 -14.39 12.12 10.64
C HIS A 286 -13.91 12.30 12.09
N ASP A 287 -14.75 11.95 13.07
CA ASP A 287 -14.48 12.18 14.49
C ASP A 287 -13.64 11.10 15.17
N LYS A 288 -13.27 10.04 14.44
CA LYS A 288 -12.41 8.98 14.97
C LYS A 288 -10.95 9.34 14.75
N ALA A 289 -10.25 9.65 15.83
CA ALA A 289 -8.79 9.86 15.82
C ALA A 289 -8.07 8.49 15.94
N TRP A 290 -8.29 7.62 14.97
CA TRP A 290 -7.69 6.30 14.90
C TRP A 290 -6.41 6.35 14.05
N PHE A 291 -5.43 5.58 14.48
CA PHE A 291 -4.22 5.30 13.73
C PHE A 291 -4.20 3.79 13.46
N ASN A 292 -4.23 3.40 12.20
CA ASN A 292 -4.28 2.00 11.82
C ASN A 292 -2.92 1.30 12.03
N ASP A 293 -2.96 -0.01 12.16
CA ASP A 293 -1.78 -0.84 12.40
C ASP A 293 -0.75 -0.83 11.27
N ASP A 294 -1.13 -0.33 10.08
CA ASP A 294 -0.27 -0.20 8.90
C ASP A 294 -0.12 1.24 8.37
N ASP A 295 -0.57 2.24 9.11
CA ASP A 295 -0.47 3.64 8.69
C ASP A 295 0.99 4.07 8.45
N PRO A 296 1.23 5.06 7.57
CA PRO A 296 2.56 5.57 7.30
C PRO A 296 3.33 5.94 8.57
N GLY A 297 4.55 5.42 8.70
CA GLY A 297 5.38 5.59 9.90
C GLY A 297 5.36 4.40 10.85
N VAL A 298 4.49 3.41 10.63
CA VAL A 298 4.60 2.11 11.30
C VAL A 298 5.83 1.37 10.79
N ARG A 299 6.58 0.81 11.71
CA ARG A 299 7.73 -0.08 11.45
C ARG A 299 7.52 -1.39 12.19
N THR A 300 7.58 -2.49 11.48
CA THR A 300 7.42 -3.82 12.05
C THR A 300 8.67 -4.66 11.86
N PHE A 301 8.95 -5.52 12.83
CA PHE A 301 9.93 -6.59 12.71
C PHE A 301 9.28 -7.89 13.17
N GLY A 302 9.19 -8.87 12.29
CA GLY A 302 8.61 -10.19 12.57
C GLY A 302 7.07 -10.24 12.64
N TRP A 303 6.38 -9.11 12.50
CA TRP A 303 4.92 -9.09 12.47
C TRP A 303 4.38 -9.45 11.09
N ASP A 304 3.33 -10.25 11.09
CA ASP A 304 2.51 -10.59 9.92
C ASP A 304 1.26 -9.71 9.89
N ARG A 305 0.61 -9.63 8.72
CA ARG A 305 -0.62 -8.86 8.52
C ARG A 305 -1.67 -9.66 7.77
N ARG A 306 -2.93 -9.49 8.15
CA ARG A 306 -4.10 -9.93 7.38
C ARG A 306 -4.90 -8.72 6.94
N CYS A 307 -5.54 -8.80 5.78
CA CYS A 307 -6.51 -7.84 5.30
C CYS A 307 -7.74 -8.55 4.76
N ASN A 308 -8.79 -7.79 4.45
CA ASN A 308 -10.10 -8.31 4.03
C ASN A 308 -10.68 -9.34 5.02
N THR A 309 -10.43 -9.13 6.30
CA THR A 309 -10.87 -10.06 7.35
C THR A 309 -12.39 -10.10 7.44
N HIS A 310 -13.06 -8.95 7.24
CA HIS A 310 -14.51 -8.76 7.39
C HIS A 310 -15.06 -9.32 8.72
N GLU A 311 -14.17 -9.47 9.71
CA GLU A 311 -14.47 -10.03 11.02
C GLU A 311 -14.83 -8.95 12.06
N GLY A 312 -14.71 -7.67 11.67
CA GLY A 312 -15.03 -6.51 12.52
C GLY A 312 -13.81 -5.77 13.06
N ASP A 313 -12.62 -6.06 12.54
CA ASP A 313 -11.41 -5.28 12.80
C ASP A 313 -11.51 -3.90 12.12
N PHE A 314 -10.79 -2.91 12.66
CA PHE A 314 -10.73 -1.59 12.08
C PHE A 314 -10.09 -1.68 10.68
N ASN A 315 -10.71 -1.04 9.69
CA ASN A 315 -10.26 -1.09 8.30
C ASN A 315 -10.16 -2.52 7.70
N ASN A 316 -10.85 -3.51 8.29
CA ASN A 316 -10.83 -4.92 7.86
C ASN A 316 -9.43 -5.54 7.76
N ASP A 317 -8.50 -5.08 8.57
CA ASP A 317 -7.14 -5.62 8.60
C ASP A 317 -6.64 -5.81 10.03
N LEU A 318 -5.52 -6.48 10.20
CA LEU A 318 -4.96 -6.79 11.51
C LEU A 318 -3.47 -7.15 11.38
N SER A 319 -2.63 -6.53 12.19
CA SER A 319 -1.25 -6.97 12.40
C SER A 319 -1.12 -7.90 13.60
N PHE A 320 -0.34 -8.97 13.47
CA PHE A 320 -0.13 -9.94 14.55
C PHE A 320 1.29 -10.52 14.54
N SER A 321 1.71 -11.05 15.68
CA SER A 321 2.98 -11.76 15.83
C SER A 321 2.80 -13.02 16.67
N ASN A 322 3.53 -14.06 16.33
CA ASN A 322 3.59 -15.33 17.08
C ASN A 322 4.96 -15.58 17.71
N GLN A 323 5.93 -14.70 17.52
CA GLN A 323 7.31 -14.93 17.93
C GLN A 323 7.76 -13.91 18.96
N ALA A 324 8.32 -14.38 20.07
CA ALA A 324 8.91 -13.50 21.09
C ALA A 324 10.08 -12.68 20.52
N GLY A 325 10.10 -11.41 20.86
CA GLY A 325 11.09 -10.45 20.38
C GLY A 325 10.63 -9.60 19.19
N ASP A 326 9.58 -9.99 18.49
CA ASP A 326 9.01 -9.20 17.40
C ASP A 326 8.51 -7.85 17.90
N THR A 327 8.69 -6.81 17.08
CA THR A 327 8.32 -5.44 17.45
C THR A 327 7.45 -4.77 16.40
N TRP A 328 6.48 -3.99 16.90
CA TRP A 328 5.69 -3.03 16.12
C TRP A 328 5.93 -1.64 16.73
N THR A 329 6.27 -0.64 15.91
CA THR A 329 6.71 0.67 16.40
C THR A 329 6.11 1.79 15.55
N VAL A 330 5.66 2.86 16.22
CA VAL A 330 5.18 4.08 15.55
C VAL A 330 5.54 5.32 16.37
N THR A 331 5.70 6.47 15.69
CA THR A 331 5.85 7.78 16.35
C THR A 331 4.60 8.62 16.12
N LEU A 332 3.88 8.95 17.21
CA LEU A 332 2.63 9.71 17.16
C LEU A 332 2.69 10.96 18.05
N GLU A 333 2.00 12.01 17.65
CA GLU A 333 1.73 13.14 18.51
C GLU A 333 0.49 12.85 19.37
N ALA A 334 0.67 12.59 20.65
CA ALA A 334 -0.39 12.19 21.57
C ALA A 334 -0.18 12.74 22.99
N ARG A 335 -1.28 12.97 23.71
CA ARG A 335 -1.27 13.17 25.17
C ARG A 335 -1.69 11.93 25.94
N LYS A 336 -2.40 11.05 25.27
CA LYS A 336 -2.87 9.77 25.77
C LYS A 336 -3.23 8.90 24.58
N PHE A 337 -3.09 7.60 24.69
CA PHE A 337 -3.52 6.69 23.63
C PHE A 337 -4.13 5.41 24.21
N SER A 338 -4.94 4.75 23.42
CA SER A 338 -5.46 3.41 23.69
C SER A 338 -5.11 2.48 22.56
N ILE A 339 -4.69 1.26 22.87
CA ILE A 339 -4.43 0.20 21.90
C ILE A 339 -5.71 -0.59 21.71
N ILE A 340 -6.07 -0.81 20.46
CA ILE A 340 -7.20 -1.61 20.02
C ILE A 340 -6.66 -2.92 19.47
N ALA A 341 -7.27 -4.02 19.87
CA ALA A 341 -6.96 -5.35 19.36
C ALA A 341 -8.13 -6.31 19.57
N PRO A 342 -8.24 -7.41 18.81
CA PRO A 342 -9.25 -8.43 19.07
C PRO A 342 -8.92 -9.20 20.36
N GLN A 343 -9.87 -9.25 21.29
CA GLN A 343 -9.79 -10.11 22.46
C GLN A 343 -10.34 -11.51 22.15
N GLY A 344 -9.70 -12.55 22.66
CA GLY A 344 -10.12 -13.93 22.44
C GLY A 344 -9.43 -14.65 21.27
N MET A 345 -8.74 -13.91 20.41
CA MET A 345 -8.11 -14.44 19.21
C MET A 345 -6.79 -15.18 19.48
N GLY A 346 -5.95 -14.68 20.37
CA GLY A 346 -4.62 -15.20 20.66
C GLY A 346 -4.41 -15.60 22.11
N GLN A 347 -3.24 -16.17 22.38
CA GLN A 347 -2.74 -16.42 23.73
C GLN A 347 -1.28 -15.99 23.79
N GLY A 348 -1.02 -14.84 24.41
CA GLY A 348 0.32 -14.27 24.49
C GLY A 348 0.36 -13.03 25.35
N THR A 349 1.55 -12.45 25.51
CA THR A 349 1.78 -11.22 26.24
C THR A 349 2.57 -10.24 25.38
N MET A 350 2.08 -9.02 25.31
CA MET A 350 2.68 -7.91 24.59
C MET A 350 3.10 -6.82 25.57
N GLU A 351 4.37 -6.44 25.54
CA GLU A 351 4.90 -5.32 26.29
C GLU A 351 4.64 -4.01 25.54
N VAL A 352 4.27 -2.96 26.28
CA VAL A 352 4.06 -1.60 25.75
C VAL A 352 5.16 -0.69 26.28
N LEU A 353 5.92 -0.09 25.35
CA LEU A 353 6.96 0.88 25.67
C LEU A 353 6.58 2.24 25.06
N VAL A 354 6.94 3.32 25.77
CA VAL A 354 6.84 4.70 25.28
C VAL A 354 8.19 5.38 25.49
N ASP A 355 8.76 5.90 24.43
CA ASP A 355 10.10 6.51 24.44
C ASP A 355 11.15 5.58 25.06
N GLY A 356 11.10 4.29 24.71
CA GLY A 356 11.97 3.23 25.21
C GLY A 356 11.71 2.79 26.67
N LYS A 357 10.69 3.34 27.35
CA LYS A 357 10.36 3.00 28.75
C LYS A 357 9.15 2.08 28.79
N HIS A 358 9.25 1.00 29.54
CA HIS A 358 8.11 0.13 29.84
C HIS A 358 6.99 0.89 30.55
N VAL A 359 5.78 0.84 30.01
CA VAL A 359 4.60 1.53 30.57
C VAL A 359 3.45 0.57 30.90
N GLY A 360 3.53 -0.68 30.46
CA GLY A 360 2.56 -1.72 30.78
C GLY A 360 2.64 -2.94 29.86
N GLU A 361 1.70 -3.87 30.08
CA GLU A 361 1.59 -5.11 29.33
C GLU A 361 0.14 -5.37 28.94
N VAL A 362 -0.06 -6.07 27.82
CA VAL A 362 -1.35 -6.59 27.36
C VAL A 362 -1.27 -8.11 27.36
N SER A 363 -2.20 -8.76 28.04
CA SER A 363 -2.32 -10.22 28.04
C SER A 363 -3.48 -10.64 27.15
N PHE A 364 -3.19 -11.47 26.17
CA PHE A 364 -4.18 -12.09 25.28
C PHE A 364 -4.51 -13.48 25.81
N VAL A 365 -5.80 -13.80 25.88
CA VAL A 365 -6.30 -15.08 26.32
C VAL A 365 -7.26 -15.62 25.29
N LYS A 366 -7.01 -16.81 24.76
CA LYS A 366 -7.90 -17.44 23.78
C LYS A 366 -9.27 -17.71 24.39
N GLN A 367 -10.32 -17.24 23.73
CA GLN A 367 -11.72 -17.42 24.15
C GLN A 367 -12.52 -18.08 23.02
N ARG A 368 -13.73 -18.53 23.36
CA ARG A 368 -14.65 -19.14 22.39
C ARG A 368 -15.16 -18.13 21.36
N GLU A 369 -15.36 -16.89 21.79
CA GLU A 369 -15.80 -15.78 20.94
C GLU A 369 -14.73 -14.72 20.89
N VAL A 370 -14.46 -14.21 19.69
CA VAL A 370 -13.51 -13.11 19.47
C VAL A 370 -14.28 -11.79 19.57
N LYS A 371 -13.76 -10.86 20.34
CA LYS A 371 -14.30 -9.51 20.51
C LYS A 371 -13.42 -8.52 19.78
N HIS A 372 -13.81 -8.16 18.56
CA HIS A 372 -13.09 -7.21 17.73
C HIS A 372 -13.11 -5.79 18.32
N GLN A 373 -12.21 -4.93 17.89
CA GLN A 373 -12.08 -3.53 18.28
C GLN A 373 -12.13 -3.28 19.79
N SER A 374 -11.57 -4.19 20.59
CA SER A 374 -11.54 -4.06 22.04
C SER A 374 -10.38 -3.17 22.49
N VAL A 375 -10.63 -2.25 23.44
CA VAL A 375 -9.56 -1.50 24.09
C VAL A 375 -8.81 -2.47 25.01
N VAL A 376 -7.58 -2.83 24.64
CA VAL A 376 -6.75 -3.78 25.41
C VAL A 376 -5.74 -3.08 26.30
N PHE A 377 -5.41 -1.81 26.02
CA PHE A 377 -4.52 -0.98 26.82
C PHE A 377 -4.90 0.50 26.72
N THR A 378 -4.70 1.25 27.79
CA THR A 378 -4.81 2.71 27.80
C THR A 378 -3.62 3.30 28.54
N SER A 379 -2.89 4.20 27.91
CA SER A 379 -1.74 4.86 28.52
C SER A 379 -2.14 5.81 29.65
N LYS A 380 -1.22 6.07 30.56
CA LYS A 380 -1.28 7.25 31.43
C LYS A 380 -1.12 8.52 30.57
N LYS A 381 -1.44 9.68 31.15
CA LYS A 381 -1.25 10.96 30.48
C LYS A 381 0.24 11.20 30.19
N LEU A 382 0.57 11.50 28.93
CA LEU A 382 1.90 11.83 28.45
C LEU A 382 2.10 13.37 28.41
N ARG A 383 3.33 13.81 28.24
CA ARG A 383 3.62 15.21 27.88
C ARG A 383 3.08 15.48 26.47
N LYS A 384 2.73 16.74 26.20
CA LYS A 384 2.36 17.11 24.81
C LYS A 384 3.60 16.98 23.91
N GLY A 385 3.50 16.23 22.81
CA GLY A 385 4.57 16.07 21.85
C GLY A 385 4.52 14.74 21.12
N LYS A 386 5.54 14.51 20.32
CA LYS A 386 5.74 13.23 19.64
C LYS A 386 6.31 12.20 20.61
N HIS A 387 5.75 11.01 20.58
CA HIS A 387 6.18 9.85 21.37
C HIS A 387 6.38 8.65 20.48
N GLU A 388 7.46 7.92 20.67
CA GLU A 388 7.64 6.60 20.06
C GLU A 388 6.90 5.57 20.91
N ILE A 389 5.92 4.90 20.31
CA ILE A 389 5.16 3.80 20.92
C ILE A 389 5.69 2.52 20.30
N GLN A 390 6.20 1.62 21.12
CA GLN A 390 6.67 0.31 20.70
C GLN A 390 5.89 -0.79 21.41
N LEU A 391 5.42 -1.76 20.62
CA LEU A 391 4.79 -2.99 21.08
C LEU A 391 5.78 -4.14 20.85
N LYS A 392 6.08 -4.92 21.86
CA LYS A 392 7.01 -6.04 21.77
C LYS A 392 6.33 -7.32 22.21
N ASN A 393 6.34 -8.31 21.34
CA ASN A 393 5.86 -9.65 21.69
C ASN A 393 6.80 -10.28 22.73
N LYS A 394 6.29 -10.65 23.88
CA LYS A 394 7.04 -11.41 24.90
C LYS A 394 6.91 -12.91 24.72
N ASN A 395 5.74 -13.36 24.34
CA ASN A 395 5.44 -14.77 24.07
C ASN A 395 4.09 -14.92 23.38
N GLY A 396 3.91 -16.03 22.68
CA GLY A 396 2.64 -16.45 22.09
C GLY A 396 2.10 -15.51 21.02
N MET A 397 0.81 -15.64 20.71
CA MET A 397 0.15 -14.82 19.71
C MET A 397 -0.37 -13.52 20.30
N VAL A 398 0.09 -12.41 19.78
CA VAL A 398 -0.33 -11.05 20.08
C VAL A 398 -0.79 -10.32 18.81
N ALA A 399 -1.62 -9.32 18.95
CA ALA A 399 -2.16 -8.56 17.81
C ALA A 399 -2.36 -7.08 18.13
N ILE A 400 -2.39 -6.25 17.08
CA ILE A 400 -2.84 -4.87 17.11
C ILE A 400 -3.75 -4.62 15.90
N ASP A 401 -4.82 -3.90 16.11
CA ASP A 401 -5.78 -3.47 15.12
C ASP A 401 -5.61 -1.96 14.84
N ALA A 402 -5.60 -1.15 15.90
CA ALA A 402 -5.42 0.29 15.77
C ALA A 402 -4.94 0.93 17.08
N ILE A 403 -4.54 2.20 17.00
CA ILE A 403 -4.33 3.09 18.15
C ILE A 403 -5.35 4.23 18.09
N ILE A 404 -6.08 4.47 19.19
CA ILE A 404 -6.89 5.68 19.37
C ILE A 404 -6.02 6.73 20.04
N ILE A 405 -5.89 7.90 19.42
CA ILE A 405 -5.19 9.07 19.96
C ILE A 405 -6.18 9.95 20.75
N GLN A 406 -5.76 10.39 21.94
CA GLN A 406 -6.56 11.21 22.87
C GLN A 406 -5.78 12.46 23.32
#